data_6e0bfee42ae9df62d4a49d4f8e127857
#
_entry.id   6e0bfee42ae9df62d4a49d4f8e127857
#
_cell.length_a   1.000
_cell.length_b   1.000
_cell.length_c   1.000
_cell.angle_alpha   90.00
_cell.angle_beta   90.00
_cell.angle_gamma   90.00
#
_symmetry.space_group_name_H-M   'P 1'
#
loop_
_entity.id
_entity.type
_entity.pdbx_description
1 polymer ?
#
loop_
_entity_poly.entity_id
_entity_poly.type
_entity_poly.pdbx_seq_one_letter_code
_entity_poly.pdbx_strand_id
1 'polypeptide(L)'
;MTEYNIGAKIKKLRLAKKLTLQAVARETGFSPALISQIENNNVSPPIATLSKIAKFFDVKISLFFSEDEEEYRYEVVRRGERKVIPRVISRAGTS
;
A
#
# COMPACT_ATOMS: atom_id res chain seq x y z
N MET A 1 -9.13 14.83 13.86
CA MET A 1 -9.14 13.70 13.79
C MET A 1 -8.20 13.13 13.01
N THR A 2 -7.66 12.21 13.34
CA THR A 2 -6.68 11.67 12.69
C THR A 2 -7.16 10.57 11.96
N GLU A 3 -7.09 10.58 10.73
CA GLU A 3 -7.48 9.53 10.00
C GLU A 3 -6.39 9.07 9.19
N TYR A 4 -6.01 7.82 9.25
CA TYR A 4 -4.95 7.31 8.46
C TYR A 4 -5.62 6.97 7.16
N ASN A 5 -5.45 7.62 6.17
CA ASN A 5 -6.11 7.41 4.90
C ASN A 5 -5.68 6.07 4.30
N ILE A 6 -6.09 5.01 4.93
CA ILE A 6 -5.66 3.68 4.56
C ILE A 6 -6.10 3.31 3.16
N GLY A 7 -7.32 3.64 2.79
CA GLY A 7 -7.81 3.30 1.46
C GLY A 7 -7.00 3.94 0.35
N ALA A 8 -6.65 5.22 0.53
CA ALA A 8 -5.88 5.91 -0.48
C ALA A 8 -4.49 5.29 -0.60
N LYS A 9 -3.92 4.85 0.51
CA LYS A 9 -2.60 4.24 0.47
C LYS A 9 -2.63 2.92 -0.28
N ILE A 10 -3.67 2.13 -0.04
CA ILE A 10 -3.82 0.86 -0.73
C ILE A 10 -3.99 1.11 -2.22
N LYS A 11 -4.79 2.11 -2.57
CA LYS A 11 -5.02 2.41 -3.97
C LYS A 11 -3.73 2.84 -4.65
N LYS A 12 -2.92 3.64 -3.96
CA LYS A 12 -1.66 4.09 -4.54
C LYS A 12 -0.72 2.91 -4.78
N LEU A 13 -0.69 1.96 -3.86
CA LEU A 13 0.14 0.78 -4.04
C LEU A 13 -0.34 -0.02 -5.24
N ARG A 14 -1.64 -0.18 -5.36
CA ARG A 14 -2.21 -0.94 -6.46
C ARG A 14 -1.86 -0.30 -7.80
N LEU A 15 -2.05 1.01 -7.88
CA LEU A 15 -1.77 1.71 -9.13
C LEU A 15 -0.28 1.73 -9.44
N ALA A 16 0.55 1.81 -8.42
CA ALA A 16 1.99 1.79 -8.63
C ALA A 16 2.43 0.47 -9.25
N LYS A 17 1.72 -0.60 -8.93
CA LYS A 17 2.04 -1.90 -9.51
C LYS A 17 1.22 -2.16 -10.76
N LYS A 18 0.42 -1.20 -11.18
CA LYS A 18 -0.40 -1.30 -12.39
C LYS A 18 -1.35 -2.49 -12.34
N LEU A 19 -1.98 -2.67 -11.18
CA LEU A 19 -2.90 -3.79 -11.00
C LEU A 19 -4.33 -3.31 -11.02
N THR A 20 -5.23 -4.19 -11.47
CA THR A 20 -6.65 -3.89 -11.46
C THR A 20 -7.24 -4.34 -10.14
N LEU A 21 -8.46 -3.90 -9.87
CA LEU A 21 -9.17 -4.33 -8.68
C LEU A 21 -9.37 -5.84 -8.71
N GLN A 22 -9.68 -6.39 -9.89
CA GLN A 22 -9.89 -7.81 -10.01
C GLN A 22 -8.61 -8.58 -9.70
N ALA A 23 -7.47 -8.07 -10.12
CA ALA A 23 -6.22 -8.77 -9.89
C ALA A 23 -5.92 -8.84 -8.40
N VAL A 24 -6.08 -7.73 -7.70
CA VAL A 24 -5.81 -7.70 -6.27
C VAL A 24 -6.82 -8.60 -5.54
N ALA A 25 -8.07 -8.53 -5.94
CA ALA A 25 -9.11 -9.35 -5.31
C ALA A 25 -8.80 -10.82 -5.48
N ARG A 26 -8.41 -11.21 -6.68
CA ARG A 26 -8.14 -12.61 -6.95
C ARG A 26 -6.99 -13.13 -6.11
N GLU A 27 -5.94 -12.34 -6.00
CA GLU A 27 -4.75 -12.79 -5.27
C GLU A 27 -4.94 -12.77 -3.76
N THR A 28 -5.82 -11.92 -3.26
CA THR A 28 -6.04 -11.85 -1.83
C THR A 28 -7.23 -12.68 -1.37
N GLY A 29 -8.02 -13.18 -2.32
CA GLY A 29 -9.20 -13.95 -1.96
C GLY A 29 -10.41 -13.11 -1.64
N PHE A 30 -10.36 -11.81 -1.92
CA PHE A 30 -11.50 -10.94 -1.66
C PHE A 30 -12.22 -10.65 -2.96
N SER A 31 -13.30 -9.90 -2.90
CA SER A 31 -14.02 -9.52 -4.11
C SER A 31 -13.53 -8.14 -4.58
N PRO A 32 -13.66 -7.86 -5.86
CA PRO A 32 -13.29 -6.52 -6.34
C PRO A 32 -14.13 -5.43 -5.69
N ALA A 33 -15.38 -5.73 -5.38
CA ALA A 33 -16.22 -4.75 -4.71
C ALA A 33 -15.69 -4.41 -3.34
N LEU A 34 -15.20 -5.42 -2.61
CA LEU A 34 -14.68 -5.17 -1.29
C LEU A 34 -13.41 -4.33 -1.38
N ILE A 35 -12.52 -4.65 -2.31
CA ILE A 35 -11.28 -3.86 -2.47
C ILE A 35 -11.64 -2.42 -2.80
N SER A 36 -12.60 -2.22 -3.68
CA SER A 36 -13.03 -0.88 -4.04
C SER A 36 -13.56 -0.12 -2.83
N GLN A 37 -14.38 -0.78 -2.01
CA GLN A 37 -14.93 -0.14 -0.83
C GLN A 37 -13.83 0.24 0.17
N ILE A 38 -12.83 -0.61 0.29
CA ILE A 38 -11.72 -0.32 1.18
C ILE A 38 -10.94 0.88 0.65
N GLU A 39 -10.67 0.92 -0.64
CA GLU A 39 -9.90 2.02 -1.23
C GLU A 39 -10.62 3.34 -1.10
N ASN A 40 -11.93 3.31 -1.10
CA ASN A 40 -12.71 4.54 -1.00
C ASN A 40 -13.11 4.87 0.44
N ASN A 41 -12.55 4.12 1.38
CA ASN A 41 -12.83 4.34 2.80
C ASN A 41 -14.31 4.23 3.15
N ASN A 42 -15.03 3.38 2.40
CA ASN A 42 -16.42 3.17 2.70
C ASN A 42 -16.63 2.10 3.75
N VAL A 43 -15.60 1.34 4.07
CA VAL A 43 -15.67 0.33 5.12
C VAL A 43 -14.41 0.41 5.93
N SER A 44 -14.45 -0.11 7.15
CA SER A 44 -13.28 -0.18 8.01
C SER A 44 -12.84 -1.63 8.05
N PRO A 45 -11.85 -2.02 7.28
CA PRO A 45 -11.47 -3.42 7.23
C PRO A 45 -10.83 -3.88 8.53
N PRO A 46 -11.07 -5.13 8.92
CA PRO A 46 -10.39 -5.67 10.09
C PRO A 46 -8.90 -5.77 9.86
N ILE A 47 -8.16 -5.89 10.93
CA ILE A 47 -6.71 -6.02 10.84
C ILE A 47 -6.33 -7.23 10.00
N ALA A 48 -7.06 -8.33 10.13
CA ALA A 48 -6.74 -9.52 9.35
C ALA A 48 -6.83 -9.25 7.86
N THR A 49 -7.81 -8.45 7.44
CA THR A 49 -7.96 -8.09 6.04
C THR A 49 -6.80 -7.22 5.60
N LEU A 50 -6.44 -6.23 6.42
CA LEU A 50 -5.34 -5.34 6.08
C LEU A 50 -4.03 -6.11 6.03
N SER A 51 -3.87 -7.08 6.90
CA SER A 51 -2.67 -7.88 6.94
C SER A 51 -2.51 -8.69 5.65
N LYS A 52 -3.60 -9.22 5.14
CA LYS A 52 -3.54 -9.95 3.90
C LYS A 52 -3.18 -9.07 2.74
N ILE A 53 -3.73 -7.87 2.71
CA ILE A 53 -3.43 -6.93 1.64
C ILE A 53 -1.98 -6.49 1.73
N ALA A 54 -1.49 -6.21 2.94
CA ALA A 54 -0.11 -5.80 3.11
C ALA A 54 0.84 -6.90 2.65
N LYS A 55 0.50 -8.15 2.97
CA LYS A 55 1.34 -9.25 2.59
C LYS A 55 1.37 -9.39 1.07
N PHE A 56 0.23 -9.20 0.43
CA PHE A 56 0.19 -9.28 -1.02
C PHE A 56 1.09 -8.21 -1.64
N PHE A 57 1.09 -7.00 -1.08
CA PHE A 57 1.92 -5.93 -1.62
C PHE A 57 3.35 -5.97 -1.09
N ASP A 58 3.63 -6.93 -0.20
CA ASP A 58 4.96 -7.09 0.37
C ASP A 58 5.41 -5.84 1.12
N VAL A 59 4.53 -5.30 1.90
CA VAL A 59 4.85 -4.16 2.75
C VAL A 59 4.39 -4.47 4.16
N LYS A 60 4.90 -3.72 5.12
CA LYS A 60 4.48 -3.92 6.50
C LYS A 60 3.13 -3.29 6.68
N ILE A 61 2.28 -3.93 7.47
CA ILE A 61 0.95 -3.41 7.71
C ILE A 61 1.04 -2.03 8.36
N SER A 62 2.12 -1.78 9.12
CA SER A 62 2.27 -0.48 9.76
C SER A 62 2.37 0.66 8.74
N LEU A 63 2.71 0.34 7.50
CA LEU A 63 2.79 1.38 6.49
C LEU A 63 1.43 2.03 6.28
N PHE A 64 0.35 1.26 6.42
CA PHE A 64 -0.99 1.81 6.21
C PHE A 64 -1.38 2.78 7.31
N PHE A 65 -0.71 2.71 8.44
CA PHE A 65 -1.01 3.60 9.54
C PHE A 65 0.04 4.69 9.72
N SER A 66 0.95 4.81 8.78
CA SER A 66 2.00 5.80 8.88
C SER A 66 1.46 7.17 8.50
N GLU A 67 1.88 8.18 9.21
CA GLU A 67 1.50 9.52 8.87
C GLU A 67 2.64 10.21 8.14
N ASP A 68 3.73 9.49 7.92
CA ASP A 68 4.89 10.05 7.24
C ASP A 68 4.70 9.85 5.75
N GLU A 69 4.34 10.91 5.07
CA GLU A 69 4.11 10.83 3.64
C GLU A 69 5.36 10.44 2.87
N GLU A 70 6.50 10.89 3.34
CA GLU A 70 7.71 10.57 2.65
C GLU A 70 8.07 9.11 2.76
N GLU A 71 7.88 8.53 3.90
CA GLU A 71 8.16 7.13 4.10
C GLU A 71 7.24 6.30 3.22
N TYR A 72 5.97 6.68 3.16
CA TYR A 72 5.02 5.94 2.36
C TYR A 72 5.39 6.05 0.88
N ARG A 73 5.74 7.24 0.44
CA ARG A 73 6.08 7.45 -0.95
C ARG A 73 7.31 6.66 -1.34
N TYR A 74 8.29 6.61 -0.45
CA TYR A 74 9.51 5.86 -0.71
C TYR A 74 9.18 4.37 -0.87
N GLU A 75 8.33 3.85 0.00
CA GLU A 75 8.01 2.45 -0.04
C GLU A 75 7.22 2.10 -1.29
N VAL A 76 6.32 2.97 -1.72
CA VAL A 76 5.54 2.74 -2.92
C VAL A 76 6.47 2.65 -4.13
N VAL A 77 7.41 3.59 -4.22
CA VAL A 77 8.33 3.59 -5.34
C VAL A 77 9.19 2.34 -5.33
N ARG A 78 9.70 1.98 -4.16
CA ARG A 78 10.57 0.83 -4.05
C ARG A 78 9.86 -0.46 -4.43
N ARG A 79 8.61 -0.61 -4.01
CA ARG A 79 7.88 -1.85 -4.30
C ARG A 79 7.25 -1.85 -5.68
N GLY A 80 6.99 -0.69 -6.23
CA GLY A 80 6.36 -0.60 -7.52
C GLY A 80 7.34 -0.52 -8.66
N GLU A 81 8.58 0.03 -8.35
CA GLU A 81 9.54 0.18 -9.39
C GLU A 81 10.66 -0.69 -9.15
N ARG A 82 10.91 -1.64 -9.87
CA ARG A 82 11.96 -2.46 -9.63
C ARG A 82 13.25 -1.92 -9.84
N LYS A 83 13.50 -1.01 -10.64
CA LYS A 83 14.80 -0.50 -10.84
C LYS A 83 15.12 0.56 -9.99
N VAL A 84 14.76 0.68 -8.91
CA VAL A 84 15.11 1.70 -8.06
C VAL A 84 16.49 1.93 -7.99
N ILE A 85 16.90 2.96 -7.88
CA ILE A 85 18.19 3.30 -7.76
C ILE A 85 18.67 3.33 -6.55
N PRO A 86 19.41 2.99 -6.29
CA PRO A 86 19.89 2.86 -5.08
C PRO A 86 20.52 3.90 -4.48
N ARG A 87 20.84 4.26 -4.42
CA ARG A 87 21.43 4.92 -3.77
C ARG A 87 21.34 5.71 -3.32
N VAL A 88 20.97 5.95 -3.16
CA VAL A 88 20.81 6.74 -2.72
C VAL A 88 20.74 6.90 -1.80
N ILE A 89 20.80 6.58 -1.68
CA ILE A 89 20.65 6.75 -0.95
C ILE A 89 21.18 6.85 -0.13
N SER A 90 21.49 6.54 -0.05
CA SER A 90 21.84 6.63 0.74
C SER A 90 22.30 7.30 1.32
N ARG A 91 22.46 7.49 1.31
CA ARG A 91 22.64 8.11 1.93
C ARG A 91 22.58 8.68 2.56
N ALA A 92 22.56 8.56 2.52
CA ALA A 92 22.43 9.03 3.20
C ALA A 92 22.30 9.30 3.79
N GLY A 93 22.49 9.06 3.84
CA GLY A 93 22.42 9.26 4.59
C GLY A 93 22.48 9.37 5.03
N THR A 94 22.67 9.24 5.07
CA THR A 94 22.68 9.38 5.47
C THR A 94 22.67 9.55 5.64
N SER A 95 23.08 9.43 5.66
CA SER A 95 22.94 9.61 5.92
C SER A 95 22.74 9.69 6.00
#